data_9471747e4404869f06f03dd0e6539f71
#
_entry.id   9471747e4404869f06f03dd0e6539f71
#
_cell.length_a   1.000
_cell.length_b   1.000
_cell.length_c   1.000
_cell.angle_alpha   90.00
_cell.angle_beta   90.00
_cell.angle_gamma   90.00
#
_symmetry.space_group_name_H-M   'P 1'
#
loop_
_entity.id
_entity.type
_entity.pdbx_description
1 polymer ?
#
loop_
_entity_poly.entity_id
_entity_poly.type
_entity_poly.pdbx_seq_one_letter_code
_entity_poly.pdbx_strand_id
1 'polypeptide(L)'
;MPDIWFDMDGTIADLYGVENWLPMLRAENPAPYVAAAPLLKMQPLARKLNQLIARGYTVNIISWTSRGGSENYNNEVREAKLKWLKIHLSSVQFSEIHIVPYGTPKENFGTGILFDDEQKNRESWNGIAFDEKNIMEKLREL
;
A
#
# COMPACT_ATOMS: atom_id res chain seq x y z
N MET A 1 10.62 -18.41 -2.78
CA MET A 1 9.33 -17.86 -2.37
C MET A 1 9.06 -16.57 -3.10
N PRO A 2 7.86 -16.34 -3.60
CA PRO A 2 7.56 -15.08 -4.29
C PRO A 2 7.56 -13.89 -3.34
N ASP A 3 7.74 -12.71 -3.90
CA ASP A 3 7.59 -11.46 -3.17
C ASP A 3 6.10 -11.11 -3.10
N ILE A 4 5.71 -10.47 -1.99
CA ILE A 4 4.34 -9.98 -1.79
C ILE A 4 4.38 -8.47 -1.77
N TRP A 5 3.52 -7.85 -2.57
CA TRP A 5 3.45 -6.39 -2.74
C TRP A 5 2.07 -5.87 -2.40
N PHE A 6 2.01 -4.77 -1.68
CA PHE A 6 0.75 -4.10 -1.35
C PHE A 6 0.78 -2.65 -1.87
N ASP A 7 -0.30 -2.28 -2.57
CA ASP A 7 -0.69 -0.89 -2.69
C ASP A 7 -1.24 -0.39 -1.34
N MET A 8 -1.30 0.91 -1.13
CA MET A 8 -1.82 1.47 0.13
C MET A 8 -3.23 2.02 -0.02
N ASP A 9 -3.41 3.13 -0.74
CA ASP A 9 -4.71 3.81 -0.81
C ASP A 9 -5.76 2.95 -1.50
N GLY A 10 -6.86 2.66 -0.81
CA GLY A 10 -7.93 1.81 -1.33
C GLY A 10 -7.66 0.32 -1.19
N THR A 11 -6.47 -0.08 -0.76
CA THR A 11 -6.09 -1.49 -0.59
C THR A 11 -5.95 -1.86 0.90
N ILE A 12 -5.06 -1.18 1.62
CA ILE A 12 -4.90 -1.38 3.07
C ILE A 12 -5.28 -0.14 3.88
N ALA A 13 -5.22 1.05 3.28
CA ALA A 13 -5.53 2.33 3.90
C ALA A 13 -6.76 2.95 3.24
N ASP A 14 -7.73 3.37 4.05
CA ASP A 14 -8.99 3.95 3.57
C ASP A 14 -8.86 5.47 3.39
N LEU A 15 -8.03 5.89 2.44
CA LEU A 15 -7.90 7.30 2.09
C LEU A 15 -9.25 7.89 1.67
N TYR A 16 -9.99 7.16 0.85
CA TYR A 16 -11.25 7.63 0.26
C TYR A 16 -12.39 7.70 1.26
N GLY A 17 -12.23 7.08 2.42
CA GLY A 17 -13.18 7.19 3.54
C GLY A 17 -12.91 8.37 4.47
N VAL A 18 -11.82 9.08 4.29
CA VAL A 18 -11.52 10.28 5.09
C VAL A 18 -12.44 11.41 4.64
N GLU A 19 -13.15 12.04 5.58
CA GLU A 19 -14.02 13.17 5.28
C GLU A 19 -13.21 14.30 4.65
N ASN A 20 -13.68 14.83 3.51
CA ASN A 20 -13.04 15.91 2.76
C ASN A 20 -11.63 15.55 2.22
N TRP A 21 -11.37 14.27 1.99
CA TRP A 21 -10.05 13.86 1.49
C TRP A 21 -9.67 14.56 0.17
N LEU A 22 -10.59 14.68 -0.77
CA LEU A 22 -10.29 15.27 -2.07
C LEU A 22 -10.04 16.79 -2.00
N PRO A 23 -10.89 17.61 -1.32
CA PRO A 23 -10.55 19.01 -1.10
C PRO A 23 -9.22 19.21 -0.38
N MET A 24 -8.90 18.35 0.59
CA MET A 24 -7.62 18.42 1.31
C MET A 24 -6.43 18.13 0.40
N LEU A 25 -6.53 17.13 -0.46
CA LEU A 25 -5.49 16.84 -1.44
C LEU A 25 -5.31 18.01 -2.41
N ARG A 26 -6.40 18.59 -2.90
CA ARG A 26 -6.36 19.75 -3.79
C ARG A 26 -5.73 20.97 -3.12
N ALA A 27 -5.88 21.11 -1.81
CA ALA A 27 -5.25 22.14 -1.01
C ALA A 27 -3.82 21.78 -0.57
N GLU A 28 -3.31 20.64 -1.05
CA GLU A 28 -1.99 20.12 -0.66
C GLU A 28 -1.83 19.92 0.83
N ASN A 29 -2.85 19.35 1.47
CA ASN A 29 -2.82 18.97 2.89
C ASN A 29 -2.57 17.46 2.99
N PRO A 30 -1.48 17.01 3.63
CA PRO A 30 -1.17 15.58 3.74
C PRO A 30 -1.97 14.84 4.81
N ALA A 31 -2.77 15.54 5.62
CA ALA A 31 -3.49 14.95 6.75
C ALA A 31 -4.32 13.71 6.40
N PRO A 32 -5.02 13.62 5.27
CA PRO A 32 -5.80 12.42 4.93
C PRO A 32 -4.97 11.14 4.88
N TYR A 33 -3.72 11.23 4.45
CA TYR A 33 -2.85 10.05 4.35
C TYR A 33 -2.46 9.48 5.71
N VAL A 34 -2.37 10.30 6.74
CA VAL A 34 -2.12 9.84 8.12
C VAL A 34 -3.41 9.38 8.78
N ALA A 35 -4.52 10.11 8.52
CA ALA A 35 -5.80 9.88 9.16
C ALA A 35 -6.57 8.67 8.62
N ALA A 36 -6.18 8.14 7.46
CA ALA A 36 -6.87 7.01 6.83
C ALA A 36 -6.97 5.82 7.79
N ALA A 37 -8.17 5.29 7.94
CA ALA A 37 -8.38 4.08 8.73
C ALA A 37 -7.86 2.85 7.98
N PRO A 38 -7.45 1.78 8.68
CA PRO A 38 -7.15 0.52 8.02
C PRO A 38 -8.41 -0.08 7.36
N LEU A 39 -8.25 -0.66 6.19
CA LEU A 39 -9.34 -1.35 5.48
C LEU A 39 -9.56 -2.79 5.95
N LEU A 40 -8.64 -3.32 6.75
CA LEU A 40 -8.77 -4.64 7.33
C LEU A 40 -8.13 -4.63 8.73
N LYS A 41 -8.36 -5.68 9.50
CA LYS A 41 -7.81 -5.78 10.86
C LYS A 41 -6.30 -5.94 10.80
N MET A 42 -5.58 -4.99 11.41
CA MET A 42 -4.12 -4.92 11.31
C MET A 42 -3.41 -6.00 12.11
N GLN A 43 -3.92 -6.40 13.28
CA GLN A 43 -3.26 -7.44 14.07
C GLN A 43 -3.22 -8.81 13.35
N PRO A 44 -4.35 -9.34 12.83
CA PRO A 44 -4.31 -10.57 12.04
C PRO A 44 -3.45 -10.45 10.80
N LEU A 45 -3.49 -9.29 10.12
CA LEU A 45 -2.67 -9.06 8.93
C LEU A 45 -1.18 -9.11 9.29
N ALA A 46 -0.76 -8.35 10.30
CA ALA A 46 0.63 -8.32 10.73
C ALA A 46 1.13 -9.72 11.14
N ARG A 47 0.31 -10.46 11.88
CA ARG A 47 0.65 -11.82 12.29
C ARG A 47 0.86 -12.73 11.08
N LYS A 48 -0.04 -12.66 10.10
CA LYS A 48 0.07 -13.47 8.89
C LYS A 48 1.29 -13.09 8.05
N LEU A 49 1.53 -11.80 7.89
CA LEU A 49 2.70 -11.33 7.15
C LEU A 49 4.02 -11.77 7.83
N ASN A 50 4.09 -11.69 9.15
CA ASN A 50 5.26 -12.15 9.89
C ASN A 50 5.47 -13.65 9.78
N GLN A 51 4.40 -14.44 9.75
CA GLN A 51 4.50 -15.89 9.49
C GLN A 51 5.06 -16.16 8.09
N LEU A 52 4.60 -15.43 7.08
CA LEU A 52 5.09 -15.58 5.72
C LEU A 52 6.55 -15.16 5.58
N ILE A 53 6.94 -14.07 6.22
CA ILE A 53 8.34 -13.62 6.25
C ILE A 53 9.23 -14.72 6.88
N ALA A 54 8.78 -15.32 7.98
CA ALA A 54 9.51 -16.41 8.63
C ALA A 54 9.67 -17.64 7.71
N ARG A 55 8.76 -17.80 6.75
CA ARG A 55 8.81 -18.88 5.74
C ARG A 55 9.61 -18.53 4.50
N GLY A 56 10.18 -17.32 4.44
CA GLY A 56 11.03 -16.89 3.32
C GLY A 56 10.39 -15.96 2.31
N TYR A 57 9.12 -15.56 2.50
CA TYR A 57 8.51 -14.53 1.67
C TYR A 57 9.08 -13.15 2.01
N THR A 58 9.08 -12.23 1.06
CA THR A 58 9.29 -10.81 1.35
C THR A 58 7.95 -10.08 1.28
N VAL A 59 7.82 -9.05 2.10
CA VAL A 59 6.63 -8.18 2.09
C VAL A 59 7.08 -6.78 1.73
N ASN A 60 6.43 -6.18 0.75
CA ASN A 60 6.85 -4.94 0.13
C ASN A 60 5.66 -4.01 -0.09
N ILE A 61 5.94 -2.72 -0.15
CA ILE A 61 4.97 -1.68 -0.47
C ILE A 61 5.33 -1.05 -1.81
N ILE A 62 4.34 -0.86 -2.66
CA ILE A 62 4.44 -0.05 -3.87
C ILE A 62 3.20 0.84 -3.96
N SER A 63 3.39 2.13 -3.76
CA SER A 63 2.31 3.11 -3.68
C SER A 63 2.68 4.37 -4.43
N TRP A 64 1.67 5.11 -4.87
CA TRP A 64 1.86 6.37 -5.58
C TRP A 64 1.68 7.56 -4.66
N THR A 65 2.39 8.65 -4.97
CA THR A 65 2.12 9.96 -4.39
C THR A 65 0.85 10.56 -5.00
N SER A 66 0.48 11.77 -4.58
CA SER A 66 -0.76 12.40 -5.03
C SER A 66 -0.69 12.82 -6.50
N ARG A 67 -1.76 12.59 -7.23
CA ARG A 67 -1.89 13.02 -8.62
C ARG A 67 -1.83 14.56 -8.70
N GLY A 68 -0.91 15.07 -9.53
CA GLY A 68 -0.77 16.50 -9.76
C GLY A 68 -0.21 17.28 -8.58
N GLY A 69 0.27 16.61 -7.53
CA GLY A 69 0.86 17.28 -6.37
C GLY A 69 2.21 17.91 -6.69
N SER A 70 2.53 19.01 -5.99
CA SER A 70 3.86 19.60 -6.05
C SER A 70 4.91 18.65 -5.46
N GLU A 71 6.17 18.89 -5.77
CA GLU A 71 7.27 18.09 -5.22
C GLU A 71 7.28 18.13 -3.68
N ASN A 72 7.10 19.32 -3.10
CA ASN A 72 7.02 19.47 -1.63
C ASN A 72 5.87 18.67 -1.04
N TYR A 73 4.68 18.76 -1.64
CA TYR A 73 3.53 18.00 -1.18
C TYR A 73 3.76 16.50 -1.29
N ASN A 74 4.32 16.04 -2.40
CA ASN A 74 4.60 14.62 -2.59
C ASN A 74 5.62 14.09 -1.58
N ASN A 75 6.57 14.91 -1.15
CA ASN A 75 7.48 14.56 -0.05
C ASN A 75 6.73 14.41 1.27
N GLU A 76 5.77 15.32 1.55
CA GLU A 76 4.91 15.22 2.73
C GLU A 76 4.02 13.98 2.68
N VAL A 77 3.51 13.63 1.50
CA VAL A 77 2.71 12.41 1.29
C VAL A 77 3.55 11.16 1.58
N ARG A 78 4.80 11.12 1.10
CA ARG A 78 5.71 10.01 1.41
C ARG A 78 5.90 9.85 2.90
N GLU A 79 6.21 10.93 3.60
CA GLU A 79 6.38 10.92 5.06
C GLU A 79 5.11 10.44 5.77
N ALA A 80 3.94 10.91 5.32
CA ALA A 80 2.65 10.51 5.88
C ALA A 80 2.41 9.00 5.71
N LYS A 81 2.70 8.46 4.54
CA LYS A 81 2.54 7.03 4.26
C LYS A 81 3.51 6.17 5.07
N LEU A 82 4.75 6.60 5.20
CA LEU A 82 5.73 5.91 6.06
C LEU A 82 5.27 5.92 7.52
N LYS A 83 4.75 7.04 8.00
CA LYS A 83 4.20 7.16 9.34
C LYS A 83 3.01 6.23 9.55
N TRP A 84 2.11 6.16 8.56
CA TRP A 84 0.96 5.27 8.59
C TRP A 84 1.39 3.80 8.79
N LEU A 85 2.39 3.36 8.02
CA LEU A 85 2.92 1.99 8.15
C LEU A 85 3.53 1.75 9.53
N LYS A 86 4.25 2.70 10.09
CA LYS A 86 4.82 2.60 11.43
C LYS A 86 3.76 2.53 12.52
N ILE A 87 2.64 3.22 12.35
CA ILE A 87 1.53 3.22 13.30
C ILE A 87 0.75 1.91 13.23
N HIS A 88 0.42 1.46 12.02
CA HIS A 88 -0.54 0.36 11.83
C HIS A 88 0.09 -1.01 11.62
N LEU A 89 1.31 -1.07 11.10
CA LEU A 89 2.04 -2.31 10.82
C LEU A 89 3.47 -2.26 11.38
N SER A 90 3.61 -1.76 12.60
CA SER A 90 4.92 -1.52 13.24
C SER A 90 5.76 -2.79 13.40
N SER A 91 5.13 -3.96 13.55
CA SER A 91 5.84 -5.22 13.73
C SER A 91 6.28 -5.87 12.43
N VAL A 92 5.80 -5.39 11.29
CA VAL A 92 6.12 -5.98 9.98
C VAL A 92 7.41 -5.36 9.45
N GLN A 93 8.38 -6.18 9.14
CA GLN A 93 9.62 -5.73 8.52
C GLN A 93 9.48 -5.80 7.01
N PHE A 94 9.15 -4.66 6.40
CA PHE A 94 9.07 -4.56 4.94
C PHE A 94 10.46 -4.66 4.33
N SER A 95 10.60 -5.47 3.28
CA SER A 95 11.85 -5.60 2.55
C SER A 95 12.12 -4.36 1.70
N GLU A 96 11.09 -3.88 0.98
CA GLU A 96 11.16 -2.68 0.15
C GLU A 96 9.91 -1.86 0.34
N ILE A 97 10.07 -0.54 0.41
CA ILE A 97 8.96 0.41 0.44
C ILE A 97 9.22 1.43 -0.68
N HIS A 98 8.38 1.38 -1.70
CA HIS A 98 8.44 2.32 -2.82
C HIS A 98 7.20 3.18 -2.82
N ILE A 99 7.37 4.48 -2.59
CA ILE A 99 6.33 5.49 -2.70
C ILE A 99 6.77 6.45 -3.80
N VAL A 100 6.21 6.24 -4.98
CA VAL A 100 6.72 6.79 -6.24
C VAL A 100 5.71 7.74 -6.88
N PRO A 101 6.11 8.58 -7.85
CA PRO A 101 5.18 9.51 -8.47
C PRO A 101 3.95 8.82 -9.06
N TYR A 102 2.81 9.51 -8.97
CA TYR A 102 1.55 9.02 -9.52
C TYR A 102 1.70 8.59 -10.99
N GLY A 103 1.20 7.42 -11.32
CA GLY A 103 1.26 6.89 -12.68
C GLY A 103 2.53 6.12 -13.02
N THR A 104 3.51 6.05 -12.12
CA THR A 104 4.70 5.24 -12.34
C THR A 104 4.31 3.77 -12.47
N PRO A 105 4.75 3.05 -13.53
CA PRO A 105 4.43 1.64 -13.70
C PRO A 105 4.96 0.81 -12.53
N LYS A 106 4.04 0.19 -11.79
CA LYS A 106 4.39 -0.60 -10.60
C LYS A 106 5.18 -1.86 -10.96
N GLU A 107 4.90 -2.43 -12.12
CA GLU A 107 5.60 -3.62 -12.63
C GLU A 107 7.09 -3.42 -12.84
N ASN A 108 7.57 -2.18 -12.87
CA ASN A 108 9.00 -1.89 -12.97
C ASN A 108 9.76 -2.14 -11.66
N PHE A 109 9.05 -2.32 -10.54
CA PHE A 109 9.68 -2.44 -9.21
C PHE A 109 9.78 -3.88 -8.71
N GLY A 110 8.99 -4.78 -9.26
CA GLY A 110 9.04 -6.15 -8.80
C GLY A 110 8.10 -7.08 -9.53
N THR A 111 8.08 -8.30 -9.09
CA THR A 111 7.19 -9.36 -9.55
C THR A 111 6.68 -10.13 -8.34
N GLY A 112 5.87 -11.15 -8.58
CA GLY A 112 5.30 -11.97 -7.52
C GLY A 112 3.81 -11.69 -7.35
N ILE A 113 3.39 -11.47 -6.11
CA ILE A 113 1.97 -11.30 -5.78
C ILE A 113 1.72 -9.84 -5.45
N LEU A 114 0.77 -9.21 -6.14
CA LEU A 114 0.35 -7.84 -5.90
C LEU A 114 -1.09 -7.80 -5.39
N PHE A 115 -1.32 -6.97 -4.36
CA PHE A 115 -2.67 -6.58 -3.94
C PHE A 115 -2.84 -5.09 -4.26
N ASP A 116 -3.80 -4.77 -5.13
CA ASP A 116 -4.06 -3.42 -5.60
C ASP A 116 -5.53 -3.28 -5.98
N ASP A 117 -6.18 -2.21 -5.54
CA ASP A 117 -7.59 -1.96 -5.83
C ASP A 117 -7.84 -1.50 -7.27
N GLU A 118 -6.81 -1.03 -7.97
CA GLU A 118 -6.94 -0.55 -9.33
C GLU A 118 -6.74 -1.67 -10.36
N GLN A 119 -7.76 -1.88 -11.18
CA GLN A 119 -7.75 -2.91 -12.23
C GLN A 119 -6.58 -2.72 -13.19
N LYS A 120 -6.30 -1.48 -13.60
CA LYS A 120 -5.22 -1.18 -14.53
C LYS A 120 -3.86 -1.64 -14.02
N ASN A 121 -3.59 -1.43 -12.73
CA ASN A 121 -2.35 -1.87 -12.10
C ASN A 121 -2.27 -3.40 -12.05
N ARG A 122 -3.38 -4.06 -11.75
CA ARG A 122 -3.42 -5.53 -11.74
C ARG A 122 -3.17 -6.11 -13.12
N GLU A 123 -3.74 -5.52 -14.16
CA GLU A 123 -3.57 -5.99 -15.54
C GLU A 123 -2.13 -5.84 -16.04
N SER A 124 -1.44 -4.78 -15.62
CA SER A 124 -0.05 -4.51 -16.03
C SER A 124 1.00 -5.25 -15.22
N TRP A 125 0.61 -5.87 -14.10
CA TRP A 125 1.55 -6.54 -13.20
C TRP A 125 2.15 -7.80 -13.84
N ASN A 126 3.45 -8.03 -13.59
CA ASN A 126 4.19 -9.18 -14.11
C ASN A 126 4.13 -10.38 -13.15
N GLY A 127 2.97 -10.76 -12.72
CA GLY A 127 2.80 -11.87 -11.79
C GLY A 127 1.34 -12.11 -11.49
N ILE A 128 1.05 -12.55 -10.28
CA ILE A 128 -0.32 -12.77 -9.82
C ILE A 128 -0.79 -11.52 -9.11
N ALA A 129 -1.94 -10.96 -9.52
CA ALA A 129 -2.50 -9.77 -8.92
C ALA A 129 -3.92 -10.02 -8.43
N PHE A 130 -4.23 -9.50 -7.25
CA PHE A 130 -5.54 -9.58 -6.61
C PHE A 130 -6.03 -8.18 -6.25
N ASP A 131 -7.35 -8.03 -6.15
CA ASP A 131 -7.93 -6.81 -5.60
C ASP A 131 -7.90 -6.83 -4.04
N GLU A 132 -8.51 -5.83 -3.43
CA GLU A 132 -8.50 -5.61 -1.98
C GLU A 132 -9.53 -6.47 -1.21
N LYS A 133 -10.39 -7.20 -1.90
CA LYS A 133 -11.56 -7.80 -1.24
C LYS A 133 -11.27 -9.02 -0.38
N ASN A 134 -10.27 -9.81 -0.74
CA ASN A 134 -10.00 -11.09 -0.10
C ASN A 134 -8.52 -11.26 0.28
N ILE A 135 -7.89 -10.19 0.76
CA ILE A 135 -6.46 -10.19 1.10
C ILE A 135 -6.10 -11.33 2.06
N MET A 136 -6.79 -11.42 3.20
CA MET A 136 -6.47 -12.43 4.21
C MET A 136 -6.67 -13.86 3.69
N GLU A 137 -7.72 -14.09 2.91
CA GLU A 137 -7.97 -15.40 2.33
C GLU A 137 -6.86 -15.81 1.36
N LYS A 138 -6.42 -14.88 0.52
CA LYS A 138 -5.35 -15.13 -0.44
C LYS A 138 -4.01 -15.37 0.26
N LEU A 139 -3.72 -14.63 1.33
CA LEU A 139 -2.50 -14.85 2.12
C LEU A 139 -2.52 -16.22 2.80
N ARG A 140 -3.67 -16.70 3.24
CA ARG A 140 -3.80 -18.03 3.85
C ARG A 140 -3.56 -19.15 2.87
N GLU A 141 -3.73 -18.91 1.59
CA GLU A 141 -3.47 -19.92 0.54
C GLU A 141 -1.97 -20.09 0.24
N LEU A 142 -1.12 -19.19 0.75
CA LEU A 142 0.32 -19.29 0.61
C LEU A 142 0.92 -20.21 1.69
#